data_f7d53a8a0a62328c7e4ecdb05f452107
#
_entry.id   f7d53a8a0a62328c7e4ecdb05f452107
#
_cell.length_a   1.000
_cell.length_b   1.000
_cell.length_c   1.000
_cell.angle_alpha   90.00
_cell.angle_beta   90.00
_cell.angle_gamma   90.00
#
_symmetry.space_group_name_H-M   'P 1'
#
loop_
_entity.id
_entity.type
_entity.pdbx_description
1 polymer ?
#
loop_
_entity_poly.entity_id
_entity_poly.type
_entity_poly.pdbx_seq_one_letter_code
_entity_poly.pdbx_strand_id
1 'polypeptide(L)'
;AFVQEYVGRHKAFRKYAYRGTPDIRIIVFNKIPVMAMLRLPTSQSGGRANLHQGAMGVGIDIATGITTKAIWHGKQIRYKPGTNKKLHGIKIPHWTQVLETAVAAQIASHLGYLGVDFVLDADIGPQVLEFYADAGLTIQLANMAGLRKRLDRVEGLEVRDAEHGVKIAKALFAANFADRVKAEEGIRTKGTFE
;
A
#
# COMPACT_ATOMS: atom_id res chain seq x y z
N ALA A 1 -22.69 -10.13 17.94
CA ALA A 1 -22.41 -10.53 16.55
C ALA A 1 -22.87 -9.39 15.65
N PHE A 2 -22.09 -9.10 14.60
CA PHE A 2 -22.47 -8.18 13.54
C PHE A 2 -22.37 -8.90 12.18
N VAL A 3 -23.15 -8.44 11.22
CA VAL A 3 -23.18 -8.96 9.87
C VAL A 3 -22.62 -7.87 8.95
N GLN A 4 -21.68 -8.23 8.09
CA GLN A 4 -21.11 -7.35 7.08
C GLN A 4 -21.39 -7.91 5.69
N GLU A 5 -21.45 -7.02 4.71
CA GLU A 5 -21.53 -7.42 3.30
C GLU A 5 -20.28 -8.19 2.90
N TYR A 6 -20.48 -9.21 2.06
CA TYR A 6 -19.38 -10.00 1.53
C TYR A 6 -18.59 -9.20 0.48
N VAL A 7 -17.28 -9.08 0.66
CA VAL A 7 -16.39 -8.46 -0.32
C VAL A 7 -15.92 -9.48 -1.34
N GLY A 8 -16.28 -9.29 -2.60
CA GLY A 8 -15.86 -10.10 -3.72
C GLY A 8 -14.37 -9.93 -4.02
N ARG A 9 -13.58 -11.01 -3.98
CA ARG A 9 -12.14 -10.94 -4.27
C ARG A 9 -11.86 -10.52 -5.70
N HIS A 10 -11.15 -9.40 -5.89
CA HIS A 10 -10.79 -8.89 -7.21
C HIS A 10 -9.95 -9.90 -8.02
N LYS A 11 -10.25 -10.03 -9.32
CA LYS A 11 -9.63 -11.02 -10.23
C LYS A 11 -8.11 -10.95 -10.30
N ALA A 12 -7.52 -9.75 -10.14
CA ALA A 12 -6.07 -9.54 -10.18
C ALA A 12 -5.31 -10.39 -9.15
N PHE A 13 -5.94 -10.76 -8.05
CA PHE A 13 -5.29 -11.48 -6.95
C PHE A 13 -5.63 -12.97 -6.88
N ARG A 14 -6.59 -13.47 -7.68
CA ARG A 14 -7.08 -14.87 -7.59
C ARG A 14 -5.98 -15.92 -7.67
N LYS A 15 -4.97 -15.72 -8.53
CA LYS A 15 -3.88 -16.68 -8.71
C LYS A 15 -2.81 -16.61 -7.60
N TYR A 16 -2.79 -15.55 -6.81
CA TYR A 16 -1.77 -15.33 -5.78
C TYR A 16 -2.26 -15.67 -4.38
N ALA A 17 -3.52 -15.38 -4.06
CA ALA A 17 -4.10 -15.66 -2.75
C ALA A 17 -4.62 -17.10 -2.65
N TYR A 18 -4.57 -17.62 -1.43
CA TYR A 18 -5.23 -18.88 -1.07
C TYR A 18 -6.54 -18.55 -0.34
N ARG A 19 -7.68 -18.94 -0.95
CA ARG A 19 -9.02 -18.61 -0.40
C ARG A 19 -9.09 -17.13 0.00
N GLY A 20 -9.85 -16.68 0.92
CA GLY A 20 -9.84 -15.33 1.50
C GLY A 20 -9.54 -14.13 0.58
N THR A 21 -9.72 -12.93 1.10
CA THR A 21 -9.52 -11.68 0.37
C THR A 21 -8.14 -11.08 0.73
N PRO A 22 -7.25 -10.79 -0.24
CA PRO A 22 -6.07 -9.98 -0.02
C PRO A 22 -6.43 -8.58 0.41
N ASP A 23 -5.57 -7.97 1.20
CA ASP A 23 -5.70 -6.58 1.56
C ASP A 23 -4.44 -5.76 1.24
N ILE A 24 -4.61 -4.45 1.24
CA ILE A 24 -3.55 -3.50 0.99
C ILE A 24 -3.44 -2.59 2.21
N ARG A 25 -2.27 -2.57 2.85
CA ARG A 25 -1.95 -1.63 3.93
C ARG A 25 -1.21 -0.44 3.37
N ILE A 26 -1.71 0.76 3.65
CA ILE A 26 -1.05 2.04 3.35
C ILE A 26 -0.70 2.72 4.66
N ILE A 27 0.55 3.17 4.80
CA ILE A 27 0.93 4.10 5.86
C ILE A 27 0.86 5.51 5.31
N VAL A 28 0.10 6.38 5.98
CA VAL A 28 -0.02 7.80 5.67
C VAL A 28 0.54 8.61 6.84
N PHE A 29 1.36 9.59 6.54
CA PHE A 29 1.91 10.54 7.50
C PHE A 29 1.93 11.94 6.87
N ASN A 30 1.50 12.95 7.62
CA ASN A 30 1.43 14.32 7.14
C ASN A 30 0.67 14.44 5.80
N LYS A 31 -0.47 13.73 5.64
CA LYS A 31 -1.29 13.66 4.41
C LYS A 31 -0.54 13.09 3.19
N ILE A 32 0.56 12.37 3.40
CA ILE A 32 1.37 11.78 2.34
C ILE A 32 1.45 10.26 2.54
N PRO A 33 1.05 9.43 1.54
CA PRO A 33 1.27 7.99 1.60
C PRO A 33 2.77 7.67 1.54
N VAL A 34 3.32 7.11 2.61
CA VAL A 34 4.79 6.91 2.73
C VAL A 34 5.23 5.49 2.44
N MET A 35 4.38 4.50 2.66
CA MET A 35 4.71 3.09 2.42
C MET A 35 3.45 2.27 2.17
N ALA A 36 3.55 1.26 1.30
CA ALA A 36 2.43 0.39 0.95
C ALA A 36 2.84 -1.09 0.88
N MET A 37 1.91 -1.98 1.21
CA MET A 37 2.12 -3.43 1.21
C MET A 37 0.82 -4.14 0.83
N LEU A 38 0.93 -5.13 -0.07
CA LEU A 38 -0.11 -6.12 -0.33
C LEU A 38 0.09 -7.31 0.60
N ARG A 39 -0.96 -7.73 1.31
CA ARG A 39 -0.96 -8.94 2.13
C ARG A 39 -1.74 -10.04 1.42
N LEU A 40 -1.07 -11.14 1.14
CA LEU A 40 -1.63 -12.25 0.38
C LEU A 40 -1.88 -13.47 1.29
N PRO A 41 -3.13 -13.89 1.46
CA PRO A 41 -3.47 -15.11 2.19
C PRO A 41 -2.77 -16.34 1.66
N THR A 42 -2.36 -17.23 2.58
CA THR A 42 -1.79 -18.55 2.31
C THR A 42 -2.65 -19.64 2.94
N SER A 43 -2.33 -20.90 2.64
CA SER A 43 -2.95 -22.03 3.34
C SER A 43 -2.63 -22.02 4.84
N GLN A 44 -1.41 -21.61 5.21
CA GLN A 44 -1.02 -21.51 6.63
C GLN A 44 -1.78 -20.43 7.38
N SER A 45 -2.07 -19.28 6.73
CA SER A 45 -2.89 -18.24 7.35
C SER A 45 -4.40 -18.59 7.38
N GLY A 46 -4.79 -19.75 6.88
CA GLY A 46 -6.20 -20.14 6.78
C GLY A 46 -7.05 -19.22 5.91
N GLY A 47 -6.43 -18.56 4.94
CA GLY A 47 -7.10 -17.57 4.09
C GLY A 47 -7.14 -16.15 4.65
N ARG A 48 -6.50 -15.88 5.79
CA ARG A 48 -6.42 -14.53 6.37
C ARG A 48 -5.22 -13.76 5.82
N ALA A 49 -5.42 -12.46 5.54
CA ALA A 49 -4.36 -11.55 5.08
C ALA A 49 -3.53 -11.01 6.26
N ASN A 50 -3.12 -11.89 7.18
CA ASN A 50 -2.38 -11.54 8.39
C ASN A 50 -0.99 -12.19 8.39
N LEU A 51 0.08 -11.35 8.38
CA LEU A 51 1.46 -11.83 8.32
C LEU A 51 1.87 -12.66 9.54
N HIS A 52 1.39 -12.32 10.74
CA HIS A 52 1.65 -13.10 11.96
C HIS A 52 1.02 -14.49 11.91
N GLN A 53 -0.03 -14.65 11.12
CA GLN A 53 -0.70 -15.94 10.91
C GLN A 53 -0.17 -16.68 9.67
N GLY A 54 0.87 -16.17 9.01
CA GLY A 54 1.51 -16.83 7.88
C GLY A 54 1.10 -16.34 6.48
N ALA A 55 0.46 -15.18 6.36
CA ALA A 55 0.27 -14.54 5.07
C ALA A 55 1.61 -14.01 4.51
N MET A 56 1.69 -13.84 3.20
CA MET A 56 2.83 -13.20 2.54
C MET A 56 2.64 -11.68 2.55
N GLY A 57 3.72 -10.93 2.83
CA GLY A 57 3.79 -9.48 2.64
C GLY A 57 4.53 -9.13 1.36
N VAL A 58 3.95 -8.29 0.51
CA VAL A 58 4.54 -7.88 -0.75
C VAL A 58 4.58 -6.36 -0.81
N GLY A 59 5.78 -5.77 -0.88
CA GLY A 59 5.94 -4.32 -0.99
C GLY A 59 5.33 -3.79 -2.29
N ILE A 60 4.82 -2.57 -2.24
CA ILE A 60 4.24 -1.88 -3.40
C ILE A 60 5.01 -0.59 -3.62
N ASP A 61 5.43 -0.34 -4.85
CA ASP A 61 5.96 0.95 -5.26
C ASP A 61 4.84 2.01 -5.27
N ILE A 62 5.02 3.06 -4.50
CA ILE A 62 4.01 4.12 -4.34
C ILE A 62 3.71 4.83 -5.66
N ALA A 63 4.72 5.05 -6.51
CA ALA A 63 4.52 5.79 -7.75
C ALA A 63 3.66 5.02 -8.75
N THR A 64 3.92 3.73 -8.90
CA THR A 64 3.36 2.91 -9.98
C THR A 64 2.24 1.98 -9.56
N GLY A 65 2.15 1.64 -8.26
CA GLY A 65 1.24 0.62 -7.76
C GLY A 65 1.64 -0.80 -8.17
N ILE A 66 2.93 -1.00 -8.51
CA ILE A 66 3.46 -2.30 -8.90
C ILE A 66 4.16 -2.93 -7.71
N THR A 67 3.92 -4.21 -7.46
CA THR A 67 4.58 -4.95 -6.39
C THR A 67 6.07 -5.14 -6.68
N THR A 68 6.88 -5.06 -5.63
CA THR A 68 8.35 -5.07 -5.72
C THR A 68 8.95 -6.32 -5.08
N LYS A 69 9.18 -6.30 -3.78
CA LYS A 69 9.79 -7.38 -3.01
C LYS A 69 8.74 -8.10 -2.19
N ALA A 70 9.02 -9.31 -1.77
CA ALA A 70 8.08 -10.09 -0.96
C ALA A 70 8.78 -10.80 0.19
N ILE A 71 8.04 -10.98 1.29
CA ILE A 71 8.47 -11.74 2.47
C ILE A 71 7.43 -12.79 2.85
N TRP A 72 7.91 -13.86 3.44
CA TRP A 72 7.11 -14.89 4.08
C TRP A 72 7.87 -15.43 5.29
N HIS A 73 7.23 -15.48 6.46
CA HIS A 73 7.90 -15.83 7.74
C HIS A 73 9.21 -15.04 7.97
N GLY A 74 9.18 -13.72 7.68
CA GLY A 74 10.35 -12.86 7.85
C GLY A 74 11.49 -13.06 6.84
N LYS A 75 11.39 -14.03 5.93
CA LYS A 75 12.39 -14.31 4.89
C LYS A 75 11.95 -13.76 3.55
N GLN A 76 12.90 -13.21 2.78
CA GLN A 76 12.62 -12.74 1.43
C GLN A 76 12.31 -13.91 0.50
N ILE A 77 11.26 -13.75 -0.31
CA ILE A 77 10.85 -14.69 -1.35
C ILE A 77 10.63 -13.97 -2.68
N ARG A 78 10.70 -14.69 -3.79
CA ARG A 78 10.42 -14.15 -5.13
C ARG A 78 9.15 -14.73 -5.73
N TYR A 79 8.78 -15.93 -5.34
CA TYR A 79 7.66 -16.69 -5.86
C TYR A 79 6.70 -17.06 -4.74
N LYS A 80 5.43 -17.20 -5.08
CA LYS A 80 4.46 -17.81 -4.17
C LYS A 80 4.91 -19.22 -3.80
N PRO A 81 5.01 -19.57 -2.50
CA PRO A 81 5.45 -20.88 -2.05
C PRO A 81 4.73 -22.02 -2.75
N GLY A 82 5.49 -23.05 -3.18
CA GLY A 82 4.97 -24.19 -3.91
C GLY A 82 4.52 -23.90 -5.35
N THR A 83 4.88 -22.76 -5.93
CA THR A 83 4.50 -22.37 -7.30
C THR A 83 5.60 -21.58 -8.01
N ASN A 84 5.49 -21.43 -9.34
CA ASN A 84 6.34 -20.55 -10.15
C ASN A 84 5.74 -19.14 -10.35
N LYS A 85 4.75 -18.75 -9.56
CA LYS A 85 4.09 -17.44 -9.70
C LYS A 85 4.92 -16.35 -9.03
N LYS A 86 5.43 -15.42 -9.84
CA LYS A 86 6.22 -14.27 -9.36
C LYS A 86 5.33 -13.35 -8.53
N LEU A 87 5.87 -12.86 -7.40
CA LEU A 87 5.18 -11.93 -6.51
C LEU A 87 5.52 -10.46 -6.84
N HIS A 88 6.57 -10.18 -7.61
CA HIS A 88 6.86 -8.86 -8.14
C HIS A 88 6.16 -8.62 -9.48
N GLY A 89 5.89 -7.37 -9.80
CA GLY A 89 5.26 -6.98 -11.06
C GLY A 89 3.74 -7.14 -11.08
N ILE A 90 3.09 -7.35 -9.92
CA ILE A 90 1.63 -7.37 -9.82
C ILE A 90 1.16 -5.92 -9.78
N LYS A 91 0.35 -5.50 -10.75
CA LYS A 91 -0.26 -4.18 -10.75
C LYS A 91 -1.50 -4.16 -9.85
N ILE A 92 -1.53 -3.20 -8.93
CA ILE A 92 -2.68 -2.96 -8.06
C ILE A 92 -3.73 -2.16 -8.84
N PRO A 93 -4.95 -2.67 -9.00
CA PRO A 93 -6.04 -1.93 -9.62
C PRO A 93 -6.41 -0.68 -8.80
N HIS A 94 -6.92 0.35 -9.46
CA HIS A 94 -7.41 1.59 -8.84
C HIS A 94 -6.39 2.28 -7.92
N TRP A 95 -5.08 2.17 -8.24
CA TRP A 95 -4.02 2.55 -7.32
C TRP A 95 -4.07 4.01 -6.85
N THR A 96 -4.31 4.94 -7.76
CA THR A 96 -4.42 6.37 -7.38
C THR A 96 -5.59 6.61 -6.43
N GLN A 97 -6.75 6.01 -6.70
CA GLN A 97 -7.91 6.09 -5.82
C GLN A 97 -7.63 5.51 -4.43
N VAL A 98 -6.92 4.37 -4.35
CA VAL A 98 -6.50 3.78 -3.06
C VAL A 98 -5.65 4.76 -2.26
N LEU A 99 -4.67 5.41 -2.90
CA LEU A 99 -3.81 6.39 -2.23
C LEU A 99 -4.58 7.64 -1.78
N GLU A 100 -5.42 8.20 -2.64
CA GLU A 100 -6.23 9.39 -2.33
C GLU A 100 -7.22 9.11 -1.19
N THR A 101 -7.88 7.94 -1.22
CA THR A 101 -8.78 7.53 -0.13
C THR A 101 -8.03 7.32 1.19
N ALA A 102 -6.79 6.80 1.16
CA ALA A 102 -5.97 6.66 2.36
C ALA A 102 -5.64 8.03 2.99
N VAL A 103 -5.31 9.02 2.15
CA VAL A 103 -5.06 10.39 2.62
C VAL A 103 -6.33 11.04 3.15
N ALA A 104 -7.46 10.87 2.45
CA ALA A 104 -8.75 11.37 2.90
C ALA A 104 -9.16 10.79 4.27
N ALA A 105 -8.89 9.49 4.50
CA ALA A 105 -9.11 8.84 5.79
C ALA A 105 -8.25 9.47 6.89
N GLN A 106 -6.98 9.80 6.60
CA GLN A 106 -6.13 10.50 7.57
C GLN A 106 -6.63 11.91 7.87
N ILE A 107 -7.03 12.67 6.87
CA ILE A 107 -7.60 14.00 7.06
C ILE A 107 -8.86 13.93 7.94
N ALA A 108 -9.76 13.01 7.64
CA ALA A 108 -11.01 12.83 8.38
C ALA A 108 -10.81 12.34 9.83
N SER A 109 -9.77 11.54 10.08
CA SER A 109 -9.46 11.03 11.43
C SER A 109 -8.74 12.03 12.32
N HIS A 110 -8.19 13.11 11.76
CA HIS A 110 -7.31 14.08 12.45
C HIS A 110 -6.07 13.47 13.10
N LEU A 111 -5.65 12.26 12.71
CA LEU A 111 -4.46 11.60 13.19
C LEU A 111 -3.23 11.96 12.34
N GLY A 112 -2.11 12.29 12.96
CA GLY A 112 -0.88 12.65 12.25
C GLY A 112 -0.22 11.47 11.53
N TYR A 113 -0.41 10.24 12.05
CA TYR A 113 0.05 8.97 11.48
C TYR A 113 -1.12 8.00 11.41
N LEU A 114 -1.27 7.33 10.27
CA LEU A 114 -2.36 6.39 10.07
C LEU A 114 -1.95 5.20 9.20
N GLY A 115 -2.26 3.99 9.65
CA GLY A 115 -2.30 2.81 8.80
C GLY A 115 -3.72 2.58 8.30
N VAL A 116 -3.92 2.48 7.00
CA VAL A 116 -5.23 2.22 6.39
C VAL A 116 -5.19 0.90 5.64
N ASP A 117 -6.12 0.01 5.94
CA ASP A 117 -6.26 -1.29 5.29
C ASP A 117 -7.42 -1.25 4.29
N PHE A 118 -7.12 -1.69 3.07
CA PHE A 118 -8.07 -1.76 1.96
C PHE A 118 -8.29 -3.18 1.49
N VAL A 119 -9.51 -3.48 1.10
CA VAL A 119 -9.82 -4.61 0.23
C VAL A 119 -10.23 -4.07 -1.13
N LEU A 120 -9.92 -4.84 -2.19
CA LEU A 120 -10.41 -4.51 -3.53
C LEU A 120 -11.58 -5.43 -3.86
N ASP A 121 -12.76 -4.89 -3.83
CA ASP A 121 -13.95 -5.57 -4.29
C ASP A 121 -13.94 -5.72 -5.81
N ALA A 122 -14.52 -6.80 -6.31
CA ALA A 122 -14.50 -7.13 -7.73
C ALA A 122 -15.36 -6.16 -8.58
N ASP A 123 -16.42 -5.64 -7.98
CA ASP A 123 -17.45 -4.86 -8.67
C ASP A 123 -17.40 -3.38 -8.31
N ILE A 124 -17.22 -3.05 -7.03
CA ILE A 124 -17.25 -1.66 -6.53
C ILE A 124 -15.86 -1.04 -6.29
N GLY A 125 -14.79 -1.84 -6.42
CA GLY A 125 -13.41 -1.34 -6.32
C GLY A 125 -12.87 -1.22 -4.88
N PRO A 126 -12.03 -0.22 -4.59
CA PRO A 126 -11.37 -0.09 -3.28
C PRO A 126 -12.36 0.23 -2.16
N GLN A 127 -12.29 -0.57 -1.09
CA GLN A 127 -13.05 -0.35 0.14
C GLN A 127 -12.11 -0.26 1.33
N VAL A 128 -12.29 0.75 2.19
CA VAL A 128 -11.58 0.83 3.47
C VAL A 128 -12.16 -0.23 4.39
N LEU A 129 -11.30 -1.11 4.88
CA LEU A 129 -11.68 -2.14 5.85
C LEU A 129 -11.58 -1.62 7.28
N GLU A 130 -10.43 -1.04 7.60
CA GLU A 130 -10.12 -0.50 8.92
C GLU A 130 -8.92 0.45 8.85
N PHE A 131 -8.70 1.24 9.91
CA PHE A 131 -7.51 2.08 10.05
C PHE A 131 -7.04 2.13 11.51
N TYR A 132 -5.74 2.41 11.70
CA TYR A 132 -5.07 2.35 12.99
C TYR A 132 -4.08 3.49 13.17
N ALA A 133 -4.00 3.99 14.40
CA ALA A 133 -2.96 4.95 14.80
C ALA A 133 -1.58 4.27 15.04
N ASP A 134 -1.55 2.96 15.25
CA ASP A 134 -0.37 2.17 15.64
C ASP A 134 -0.08 1.00 14.68
N ALA A 135 -0.19 1.24 13.38
CA ALA A 135 -0.01 0.20 12.36
C ALA A 135 1.33 -0.54 12.51
N GLY A 136 1.28 -1.86 12.47
CA GLY A 136 2.45 -2.72 12.63
C GLY A 136 3.55 -2.48 11.59
N LEU A 137 4.81 -2.54 12.01
CA LEU A 137 5.99 -2.13 11.22
C LEU A 137 6.54 -3.20 10.26
N THR A 138 5.92 -4.38 10.16
CA THR A 138 6.36 -5.46 9.26
C THR A 138 6.33 -5.04 7.77
N ILE A 139 5.59 -3.99 7.45
CA ILE A 139 5.57 -3.36 6.12
C ILE A 139 6.97 -2.93 5.65
N GLN A 140 7.88 -2.58 6.57
CA GLN A 140 9.27 -2.23 6.26
C GLN A 140 10.03 -3.42 5.67
N LEU A 141 9.80 -4.62 6.19
CA LEU A 141 10.44 -5.85 5.70
C LEU A 141 9.93 -6.18 4.28
N ALA A 142 8.63 -6.05 4.03
CA ALA A 142 8.06 -6.28 2.71
C ALA A 142 8.60 -5.31 1.64
N ASN A 143 8.95 -4.10 2.04
CA ASN A 143 9.52 -3.08 1.16
C ASN A 143 11.06 -3.09 1.13
N MET A 144 11.74 -3.81 2.04
CA MET A 144 13.19 -3.70 2.27
C MET A 144 13.64 -2.24 2.45
N ALA A 145 12.85 -1.45 3.17
CA ALA A 145 13.05 -0.01 3.35
C ALA A 145 12.63 0.42 4.75
N GLY A 146 13.42 1.28 5.38
CA GLY A 146 13.11 1.84 6.69
C GLY A 146 12.00 2.89 6.59
N LEU A 147 10.97 2.77 7.43
CA LEU A 147 9.86 3.70 7.49
C LEU A 147 10.31 5.08 8.02
N ARG A 148 11.14 5.11 9.07
CA ARG A 148 11.63 6.34 9.68
C ARG A 148 12.20 7.32 8.65
N LYS A 149 13.07 6.85 7.75
CA LYS A 149 13.66 7.68 6.69
C LYS A 149 12.61 8.28 5.73
N ARG A 150 11.46 7.63 5.58
CA ARG A 150 10.37 8.14 4.74
C ARG A 150 9.53 9.17 5.49
N LEU A 151 9.31 8.97 6.79
CA LEU A 151 8.63 9.93 7.65
C LEU A 151 9.42 11.24 7.71
N ASP A 152 10.73 11.17 7.99
CA ASP A 152 11.63 12.33 8.06
C ASP A 152 11.63 13.17 6.76
N ARG A 153 11.43 12.53 5.60
CA ARG A 153 11.38 13.23 4.30
C ARG A 153 10.10 14.03 4.06
N VAL A 154 9.03 13.71 4.76
CA VAL A 154 7.73 14.35 4.56
C VAL A 154 7.28 15.15 5.77
N GLU A 155 7.99 15.05 6.88
CA GLU A 155 7.75 15.87 8.07
C GLU A 155 7.91 17.35 7.73
N GLY A 156 6.92 18.15 8.11
CA GLY A 156 6.94 19.59 7.88
C GLY A 156 6.63 20.05 6.45
N LEU A 157 6.38 19.14 5.50
CA LEU A 157 5.95 19.53 4.17
C LEU A 157 4.51 20.08 4.22
N GLU A 158 4.28 21.17 3.50
CA GLU A 158 2.93 21.69 3.33
C GLU A 158 2.14 20.87 2.32
N VAL A 159 1.02 20.32 2.75
CA VAL A 159 0.14 19.49 1.92
C VAL A 159 -1.26 20.05 1.94
N ARG A 160 -1.72 20.51 0.77
CA ARG A 160 -3.01 21.20 0.60
C ARG A 160 -4.20 20.22 0.73
N ASP A 161 -4.14 19.13 -0.03
CA ASP A 161 -5.24 18.17 -0.20
C ASP A 161 -4.70 16.75 -0.48
N ALA A 162 -5.60 15.78 -0.64
CA ALA A 162 -5.24 14.39 -0.88
C ALA A 162 -4.50 14.20 -2.22
N GLU A 163 -4.91 14.88 -3.29
CA GLU A 163 -4.25 14.79 -4.60
C GLU A 163 -2.82 15.31 -4.53
N HIS A 164 -2.59 16.42 -3.84
CA HIS A 164 -1.26 16.99 -3.64
C HIS A 164 -0.37 16.04 -2.83
N GLY A 165 -0.88 15.47 -1.74
CA GLY A 165 -0.15 14.48 -0.95
C GLY A 165 0.25 13.24 -1.75
N VAL A 166 -0.64 12.75 -2.61
CA VAL A 166 -0.34 11.61 -3.50
C VAL A 166 0.70 11.98 -4.55
N LYS A 167 0.68 13.19 -5.11
CA LYS A 167 1.72 13.67 -6.05
C LYS A 167 3.10 13.71 -5.39
N ILE A 168 3.18 14.28 -4.18
CA ILE A 168 4.42 14.31 -3.40
C ILE A 168 4.91 12.88 -3.14
N ALA A 169 4.04 11.97 -2.70
CA ALA A 169 4.39 10.59 -2.44
C ALA A 169 4.97 9.87 -3.65
N LYS A 170 4.33 10.03 -4.82
CA LYS A 170 4.80 9.44 -6.09
C LYS A 170 6.18 9.98 -6.51
N ALA A 171 6.44 11.27 -6.31
CA ALA A 171 7.74 11.86 -6.59
C ALA A 171 8.84 11.36 -5.64
N LEU A 172 8.56 11.31 -4.33
CA LEU A 172 9.57 11.00 -3.33
C LEU A 172 9.89 9.51 -3.20
N PHE A 173 8.92 8.62 -3.45
CA PHE A 173 9.00 7.20 -3.11
C PHE A 173 8.92 6.26 -4.29
N ALA A 174 9.08 6.74 -5.53
CA ALA A 174 9.22 5.87 -6.70
C ALA A 174 10.41 4.90 -6.53
N ALA A 175 10.18 3.63 -6.86
CA ALA A 175 11.22 2.60 -6.75
C ALA A 175 12.32 2.78 -7.81
N ASN A 176 11.98 3.29 -8.99
CA ASN A 176 12.90 3.58 -10.08
C ASN A 176 13.27 5.05 -10.13
N PHE A 177 14.58 5.33 -10.35
CA PHE A 177 15.07 6.69 -10.49
C PHE A 177 14.41 7.46 -11.65
N ALA A 178 14.17 6.80 -12.79
CA ALA A 178 13.50 7.40 -13.95
C ALA A 178 12.04 7.82 -13.65
N ASP A 179 11.31 7.01 -12.89
CA ASP A 179 9.95 7.32 -12.45
C ASP A 179 9.94 8.46 -11.42
N ARG A 180 10.98 8.55 -10.58
CA ARG A 180 11.17 9.66 -9.64
C ARG A 180 11.38 10.99 -10.35
N VAL A 181 12.27 11.02 -11.36
CA VAL A 181 12.56 12.24 -12.15
C VAL A 181 11.29 12.76 -12.81
N LYS A 182 10.51 11.89 -13.47
CA LYS A 182 9.23 12.28 -14.10
C LYS A 182 8.21 12.81 -13.09
N ALA A 183 8.13 12.20 -11.91
CA ALA A 183 7.19 12.63 -10.88
C ALA A 183 7.62 13.97 -10.26
N GLU A 184 8.92 14.20 -10.04
CA GLU A 184 9.46 15.47 -9.54
C GLU A 184 9.30 16.61 -10.55
N GLU A 185 9.49 16.35 -11.85
CA GLU A 185 9.23 17.30 -12.91
C GLU A 185 7.75 17.69 -12.98
N GLY A 186 6.84 16.73 -12.83
CA GLY A 186 5.40 16.96 -12.78
C GLY A 186 4.94 17.82 -11.59
N ILE A 187 5.69 17.85 -10.49
CA ILE A 187 5.44 18.74 -9.33
C ILE A 187 5.93 20.15 -9.64
N ARG A 188 7.13 20.30 -10.23
CA ARG A 188 7.73 21.59 -10.57
C ARG A 188 6.97 22.34 -11.65
N THR A 189 6.41 21.63 -12.64
CA THR A 189 5.67 22.27 -13.76
C THR A 189 4.26 22.76 -13.37
N LYS A 190 3.72 22.34 -12.23
CA LYS A 190 2.38 22.77 -11.75
C LYS A 190 2.41 23.65 -10.50
N GLY A 191 3.61 23.96 -10.02
CA GLY A 191 3.84 24.83 -8.87
C GLY A 191 4.80 25.94 -9.23
N THR A 192 4.37 26.94 -9.98
CA THR A 192 4.95 28.28 -9.87
C THR A 192 4.63 28.77 -8.46
N PHE A 193 5.65 28.83 -7.63
CA PHE A 193 5.61 29.55 -6.38
C PHE A 193 5.47 31.04 -6.74
N GLU A 194 4.30 31.63 -6.58
CA GLU A 194 4.09 33.02 -6.25
C GLU A 194 3.72 33.13 -4.79
#